data_79b5848e9476968320c2af240bf6c6c2
#
_entry.id   79b5848e9476968320c2af240bf6c6c2
#
_cell.length_a   1.000
_cell.length_b   1.000
_cell.length_c   1.000
_cell.angle_alpha   90.00
_cell.angle_beta   90.00
_cell.angle_gamma   90.00
#
_symmetry.space_group_name_H-M   'P 1'
#
loop_
_entity.id
_entity.type
_entity.pdbx_description
1 polymer ?
#
loop_
_entity_poly.entity_id
_entity_poly.type
_entity_poly.pdbx_seq_one_letter_code
_entity_poly.pdbx_strand_id
1 'polypeptide(L)'
;IANAKAKIIAEQAEALAETFLRKLISLEDLGLALWDPTALAQINQEAMAADDAYRAGEPQAALALYTQLLATVTALEVALPDRRVENRVQAQQALLEGNGALALKFWEIAAQLNPQVTEVQATWQAVQKIPTISALMSEADIAERGGQLENAESILREAAALFRAWTPSQIAYARIQQTVVQQQFQSSMSLGFTALAEESYDVAIRAFERAARIDPKASAARDGLEQVRQAQLKQQIQSLFIDAQKAETAGRWREAKTVYETARSLAPNLNDLMARIEAINARIELATALTQILEDPARLQSDAELNQARALAITISQLPPPLGDLQARLPVLTRILSHARRELTLTLTSDAQTTITVLRLGEDGRLGQITETSLTLFPGRYV
;
A
#
# COMPACT_ATOMS: atom_id res chain seq x y z
N ILE A 1 -50.33 65.78 -61.33
CA ILE A 1 -50.31 65.69 -59.84
C ILE A 1 -50.27 64.21 -59.44
N ALA A 2 -51.04 63.24 -60.01
CA ALA A 2 -51.02 61.82 -59.64
C ALA A 2 -49.66 61.13 -59.93
N ASN A 3 -49.04 61.39 -61.11
CA ASN A 3 -47.73 60.82 -61.45
C ASN A 3 -46.57 61.37 -60.54
N ALA A 4 -46.66 62.61 -60.08
CA ALA A 4 -45.70 63.18 -59.18
C ALA A 4 -45.82 62.56 -57.75
N LYS A 5 -47.07 62.33 -57.34
CA LYS A 5 -47.30 61.60 -56.08
C LYS A 5 -46.84 60.14 -56.11
N ALA A 6 -47.13 59.39 -57.19
CA ALA A 6 -46.68 58.03 -57.39
C ALA A 6 -45.12 57.92 -57.40
N LYS A 7 -44.45 58.92 -58.04
CA LYS A 7 -42.97 58.95 -58.02
C LYS A 7 -42.43 59.19 -56.62
N ILE A 8 -42.99 60.10 -55.84
CA ILE A 8 -42.57 60.30 -54.39
C ILE A 8 -42.77 59.07 -53.57
N ILE A 9 -43.89 58.37 -53.79
CA ILE A 9 -44.15 57.12 -53.05
C ILE A 9 -43.17 56.03 -53.47
N ALA A 10 -42.80 55.94 -54.74
CA ALA A 10 -41.78 54.97 -55.19
C ALA A 10 -40.42 55.25 -54.57
N GLU A 11 -39.99 56.55 -54.59
CA GLU A 11 -38.71 56.96 -53.94
C GLU A 11 -38.72 56.65 -52.40
N GLN A 12 -39.85 56.80 -51.74
CA GLN A 12 -40.02 56.43 -50.35
C GLN A 12 -39.95 54.90 -50.14
N ALA A 13 -40.53 54.12 -51.03
CA ALA A 13 -40.47 52.69 -51.00
C ALA A 13 -39.00 52.18 -51.19
N GLU A 14 -38.27 52.73 -52.12
CA GLU A 14 -36.85 52.43 -52.31
C GLU A 14 -35.97 52.78 -51.11
N ALA A 15 -36.16 53.94 -50.48
CA ALA A 15 -35.43 54.32 -49.26
C ALA A 15 -35.74 53.36 -48.06
N LEU A 16 -36.99 52.89 -47.93
CA LEU A 16 -37.36 51.88 -46.93
C LEU A 16 -36.78 50.53 -47.27
N ALA A 17 -36.78 50.10 -48.53
CA ALA A 17 -36.20 48.84 -48.96
C ALA A 17 -34.70 48.80 -48.66
N GLU A 18 -33.97 49.89 -48.98
CA GLU A 18 -32.52 50.00 -48.66
C GLU A 18 -32.26 49.91 -47.16
N THR A 19 -33.06 50.57 -46.35
CA THR A 19 -32.96 50.53 -44.87
C THR A 19 -33.28 49.16 -44.33
N PHE A 20 -34.33 48.50 -44.83
CA PHE A 20 -34.68 47.14 -44.50
C PHE A 20 -33.61 46.15 -44.84
N LEU A 21 -33.07 46.17 -46.07
CA LEU A 21 -32.01 45.28 -46.52
C LEU A 21 -30.73 45.41 -45.66
N ARG A 22 -30.35 46.63 -45.33
CA ARG A 22 -29.18 46.88 -44.46
C ARG A 22 -29.38 46.26 -43.09
N LYS A 23 -30.56 46.40 -42.48
CA LYS A 23 -30.88 45.79 -41.18
C LYS A 23 -30.98 44.28 -41.27
N LEU A 24 -31.57 43.72 -42.33
CA LEU A 24 -31.66 42.30 -42.56
C LEU A 24 -30.27 41.66 -42.66
N ILE A 25 -29.38 42.23 -43.49
CA ILE A 25 -28.01 41.78 -43.64
C ILE A 25 -27.30 41.75 -42.27
N SER A 26 -27.48 42.81 -41.44
CA SER A 26 -26.90 42.86 -40.12
C SER A 26 -27.41 41.73 -39.20
N LEU A 27 -28.70 41.36 -39.31
CA LEU A 27 -29.27 40.22 -38.52
C LEU A 27 -28.80 38.87 -39.09
N GLU A 28 -28.66 38.73 -40.41
CA GLU A 28 -28.12 37.53 -41.03
C GLU A 28 -26.64 37.32 -40.65
N ASP A 29 -25.83 38.36 -40.59
CA ASP A 29 -24.44 38.32 -40.12
C ASP A 29 -24.36 37.87 -38.64
N LEU A 30 -25.39 38.16 -37.85
CA LEU A 30 -25.57 37.68 -36.48
C LEU A 30 -26.20 36.29 -36.40
N GLY A 31 -26.35 35.59 -37.53
CA GLY A 31 -26.83 34.21 -37.56
C GLY A 31 -28.36 34.04 -37.44
N LEU A 32 -29.16 34.97 -37.97
CA LEU A 32 -30.61 34.91 -37.97
C LEU A 32 -31.17 33.54 -38.44
N ALA A 33 -30.53 32.95 -39.44
CA ALA A 33 -30.86 31.61 -39.95
C ALA A 33 -30.71 30.50 -38.90
N LEU A 34 -29.84 30.66 -37.90
CA LEU A 34 -29.62 29.67 -36.83
C LEU A 34 -30.57 29.88 -35.65
N TRP A 35 -30.78 31.11 -35.20
CA TRP A 35 -31.54 31.39 -33.98
C TRP A 35 -33.02 31.64 -34.21
N ASP A 36 -33.45 32.10 -35.43
CA ASP A 36 -34.87 32.22 -35.80
C ASP A 36 -35.08 31.95 -37.31
N PRO A 37 -34.89 30.71 -37.77
CA PRO A 37 -35.05 30.35 -39.19
C PRO A 37 -36.49 30.60 -39.70
N THR A 38 -37.49 30.56 -38.82
CA THR A 38 -38.86 30.79 -39.17
C THR A 38 -39.13 32.27 -39.52
N ALA A 39 -38.60 33.16 -38.68
CA ALA A 39 -38.68 34.60 -38.94
C ALA A 39 -37.95 34.96 -40.24
N LEU A 40 -36.78 34.42 -40.50
CA LEU A 40 -36.06 34.66 -41.74
C LEU A 40 -36.82 34.19 -42.98
N ALA A 41 -37.44 32.98 -42.93
CA ALA A 41 -38.24 32.44 -44.02
C ALA A 41 -39.47 33.32 -44.32
N GLN A 42 -40.15 33.82 -43.28
CA GLN A 42 -41.28 34.73 -43.40
C GLN A 42 -40.86 36.08 -43.99
N ILE A 43 -39.79 36.69 -43.49
CA ILE A 43 -39.22 37.93 -43.98
C ILE A 43 -38.88 37.82 -45.47
N ASN A 44 -38.21 36.74 -45.90
CA ASN A 44 -37.84 36.51 -47.29
C ASN A 44 -39.12 36.38 -48.18
N GLN A 45 -40.17 35.69 -47.72
CA GLN A 45 -41.41 35.56 -48.45
C GLN A 45 -42.10 36.93 -48.61
N GLU A 46 -42.19 37.71 -47.54
CA GLU A 46 -42.79 39.05 -47.56
C GLU A 46 -41.98 40.04 -48.39
N ALA A 47 -40.61 39.93 -48.38
CA ALA A 47 -39.72 40.75 -49.20
C ALA A 47 -39.93 40.47 -50.69
N MET A 48 -40.08 39.19 -51.08
CA MET A 48 -40.44 38.85 -52.47
C MET A 48 -41.75 39.48 -52.89
N ALA A 49 -42.78 39.47 -52.06
CA ALA A 49 -44.07 40.08 -52.33
C ALA A 49 -43.96 41.62 -52.48
N ALA A 50 -43.10 42.27 -51.66
CA ALA A 50 -42.84 43.70 -51.75
C ALA A 50 -42.15 44.10 -53.07
N ASP A 51 -41.10 43.30 -53.47
CA ASP A 51 -40.40 43.47 -54.73
C ASP A 51 -41.32 43.28 -55.95
N ASP A 52 -42.21 42.28 -55.91
CA ASP A 52 -43.14 42.00 -56.98
C ASP A 52 -44.17 43.14 -57.12
N ALA A 53 -44.71 43.70 -56.04
CA ALA A 53 -45.57 44.87 -56.06
C ALA A 53 -44.85 46.08 -56.59
N TYR A 54 -43.59 46.30 -56.27
CA TYR A 54 -42.78 47.37 -56.77
C TYR A 54 -42.59 47.27 -58.31
N ARG A 55 -42.22 46.06 -58.79
CA ARG A 55 -42.08 45.77 -60.26
C ARG A 55 -43.40 45.87 -61.04
N ALA A 56 -44.51 45.52 -60.39
CA ALA A 56 -45.84 45.66 -60.98
C ALA A 56 -46.30 47.11 -61.11
N GLY A 57 -45.54 48.08 -60.56
CA GLY A 57 -45.91 49.51 -60.62
C GLY A 57 -46.97 49.91 -59.58
N GLU A 58 -47.01 49.11 -58.44
CA GLU A 58 -47.92 49.36 -57.34
C GLU A 58 -47.14 49.95 -56.11
N PRO A 59 -46.65 51.23 -56.22
CA PRO A 59 -45.74 51.80 -55.24
C PRO A 59 -46.37 51.93 -53.79
N GLN A 60 -47.70 52.10 -53.71
CA GLN A 60 -48.40 52.16 -52.42
C GLN A 60 -48.38 50.80 -51.68
N ALA A 61 -48.62 49.74 -52.43
CA ALA A 61 -48.57 48.36 -51.87
C ALA A 61 -47.11 48.00 -51.45
N ALA A 62 -46.11 48.31 -52.31
CA ALA A 62 -44.72 48.12 -52.00
C ALA A 62 -44.28 48.93 -50.78
N LEU A 63 -44.66 50.20 -50.65
CA LEU A 63 -44.37 51.05 -49.50
C LEU A 63 -44.96 50.45 -48.18
N ALA A 64 -46.20 49.96 -48.23
CA ALA A 64 -46.85 49.31 -47.04
C ALA A 64 -46.10 48.03 -46.61
N LEU A 65 -45.75 47.17 -47.58
CA LEU A 65 -45.01 45.94 -47.31
C LEU A 65 -43.60 46.19 -46.75
N TYR A 66 -42.83 47.13 -47.36
CA TYR A 66 -41.50 47.50 -46.82
C TYR A 66 -41.59 48.17 -45.45
N THR A 67 -42.67 48.93 -45.18
CA THR A 67 -42.90 49.48 -43.83
C THR A 67 -43.12 48.36 -42.79
N GLN A 68 -43.87 47.33 -43.12
CA GLN A 68 -44.09 46.17 -42.27
C GLN A 68 -42.82 45.37 -42.08
N LEU A 69 -42.07 45.08 -43.15
CA LEU A 69 -40.78 44.40 -43.09
C LEU A 69 -39.77 45.13 -42.21
N LEU A 70 -39.67 46.48 -42.37
CA LEU A 70 -38.79 47.30 -41.55
C LEU A 70 -39.19 47.27 -40.06
N ALA A 71 -40.48 47.25 -39.77
CA ALA A 71 -40.98 47.06 -38.38
C ALA A 71 -40.58 45.69 -37.81
N THR A 72 -40.73 44.61 -38.60
CA THR A 72 -40.36 43.25 -38.24
C THR A 72 -38.87 43.11 -37.91
N VAL A 73 -37.99 43.57 -38.83
CA VAL A 73 -36.53 43.48 -38.59
C VAL A 73 -36.07 44.37 -37.42
N THR A 74 -36.72 45.55 -37.24
CA THR A 74 -36.45 46.42 -36.11
C THR A 74 -36.85 45.77 -34.77
N ALA A 75 -38.02 45.07 -34.74
CA ALA A 75 -38.41 44.31 -33.54
C ALA A 75 -37.41 43.19 -33.19
N LEU A 76 -36.89 42.49 -34.22
CA LEU A 76 -35.86 41.50 -34.01
C LEU A 76 -34.56 42.13 -33.46
N GLU A 77 -34.13 43.29 -33.96
CA GLU A 77 -32.97 44.02 -33.42
C GLU A 77 -33.16 44.42 -31.96
N VAL A 78 -34.33 44.90 -31.59
CA VAL A 78 -34.67 45.27 -30.21
C VAL A 78 -34.65 44.04 -29.28
N ALA A 79 -34.99 42.87 -29.78
CA ALA A 79 -35.01 41.63 -29.01
C ALA A 79 -33.59 40.98 -28.87
N LEU A 80 -32.56 41.43 -29.62
CA LEU A 80 -31.24 40.84 -29.61
C LEU A 80 -30.59 40.75 -28.23
N PRO A 81 -30.61 41.76 -27.34
CA PRO A 81 -30.03 41.65 -26.01
C PRO A 81 -30.60 40.46 -25.20
N ASP A 82 -31.90 40.31 -25.21
CA ASP A 82 -32.58 39.23 -24.47
C ASP A 82 -32.25 37.85 -25.10
N ARG A 83 -32.25 37.78 -26.43
CA ARG A 83 -31.84 36.57 -27.16
C ARG A 83 -30.41 36.14 -26.85
N ARG A 84 -29.49 37.09 -26.73
CA ARG A 84 -28.07 36.84 -26.34
C ARG A 84 -27.99 36.21 -24.94
N VAL A 85 -28.75 36.74 -23.99
CA VAL A 85 -28.79 36.20 -22.60
C VAL A 85 -29.39 34.81 -22.58
N GLU A 86 -30.59 34.65 -23.20
CA GLU A 86 -31.34 33.39 -23.23
C GLU A 86 -30.48 32.25 -23.85
N ASN A 87 -29.90 32.47 -25.00
CA ASN A 87 -29.06 31.44 -25.67
C ASN A 87 -27.80 31.08 -24.84
N ARG A 88 -27.19 32.06 -24.16
CA ARG A 88 -26.05 31.77 -23.27
C ARG A 88 -26.47 30.93 -22.09
N VAL A 89 -27.62 31.20 -21.50
CA VAL A 89 -28.17 30.41 -20.37
C VAL A 89 -28.44 28.98 -20.82
N GLN A 90 -29.15 28.82 -21.98
CA GLN A 90 -29.41 27.48 -22.55
C GLN A 90 -28.15 26.71 -22.90
N ALA A 91 -27.15 27.40 -23.48
CA ALA A 91 -25.84 26.85 -23.82
C ALA A 91 -25.11 26.34 -22.57
N GLN A 92 -25.14 27.12 -21.48
CA GLN A 92 -24.49 26.76 -20.23
C GLN A 92 -25.20 25.61 -19.53
N GLN A 93 -26.54 25.63 -19.55
CA GLN A 93 -27.36 24.55 -19.01
C GLN A 93 -27.09 23.22 -19.72
N ALA A 94 -27.00 23.23 -21.07
CA ALA A 94 -26.68 22.03 -21.84
C ALA A 94 -25.30 21.45 -21.52
N LEU A 95 -24.30 22.28 -21.20
CA LEU A 95 -22.99 21.82 -20.72
C LEU A 95 -23.09 21.16 -19.35
N LEU A 96 -23.83 21.76 -18.42
CA LEU A 96 -24.03 21.22 -17.06
C LEU A 96 -24.76 19.89 -17.09
N GLU A 97 -25.76 19.76 -17.96
CA GLU A 97 -26.53 18.52 -18.13
C GLU A 97 -25.78 17.43 -18.91
N GLY A 98 -24.64 17.76 -19.47
CA GLY A 98 -23.87 16.83 -20.30
C GLY A 98 -24.51 16.52 -21.65
N ASN A 99 -25.42 17.40 -22.15
CA ASN A 99 -26.06 17.23 -23.44
C ASN A 99 -25.22 17.88 -24.58
N GLY A 100 -24.33 17.07 -25.17
CA GLY A 100 -23.38 17.54 -26.18
C GLY A 100 -24.05 18.13 -27.42
N ALA A 101 -25.17 17.57 -27.86
CA ALA A 101 -25.90 18.05 -29.06
C ALA A 101 -26.51 19.43 -28.81
N LEU A 102 -27.16 19.62 -27.67
CA LEU A 102 -27.72 20.93 -27.28
C LEU A 102 -26.62 21.95 -26.99
N ALA A 103 -25.52 21.51 -26.34
CA ALA A 103 -24.38 22.39 -26.10
C ALA A 103 -23.79 22.92 -27.40
N LEU A 104 -23.54 22.07 -28.38
CA LEU A 104 -23.05 22.46 -29.71
C LEU A 104 -24.02 23.48 -30.35
N LYS A 105 -25.31 23.15 -30.40
CA LYS A 105 -26.33 24.03 -31.03
C LYS A 105 -26.38 25.40 -30.37
N PHE A 106 -26.53 25.48 -29.05
CA PHE A 106 -26.73 26.76 -28.36
C PHE A 106 -25.43 27.58 -28.28
N TRP A 107 -24.26 26.94 -28.16
CA TRP A 107 -22.98 27.67 -28.20
C TRP A 107 -22.66 28.20 -29.59
N GLU A 108 -23.06 27.52 -30.67
CA GLU A 108 -22.97 28.03 -32.03
C GLU A 108 -23.78 29.31 -32.19
N ILE A 109 -25.07 29.28 -31.77
CA ILE A 109 -25.94 30.47 -31.76
C ILE A 109 -25.34 31.58 -30.88
N ALA A 110 -24.89 31.26 -29.68
CA ALA A 110 -24.29 32.24 -28.79
C ALA A 110 -23.04 32.88 -29.38
N ALA A 111 -22.21 32.13 -30.10
CA ALA A 111 -21.02 32.64 -30.78
C ALA A 111 -21.33 33.55 -31.92
N GLN A 112 -22.35 33.25 -32.74
CA GLN A 112 -22.82 34.10 -33.83
C GLN A 112 -23.46 35.40 -33.30
N LEU A 113 -24.28 35.32 -32.25
CA LEU A 113 -24.89 36.49 -31.63
C LEU A 113 -23.88 37.41 -30.91
N ASN A 114 -22.68 36.89 -30.56
CA ASN A 114 -21.66 37.63 -29.80
C ASN A 114 -20.27 37.53 -30.48
N PRO A 115 -20.09 37.94 -31.75
CA PRO A 115 -18.85 37.72 -32.47
C PRO A 115 -17.64 38.43 -31.86
N GLN A 116 -17.86 39.53 -31.12
CA GLN A 116 -16.81 40.35 -30.53
C GLN A 116 -16.49 39.96 -29.07
N VAL A 117 -17.21 38.98 -28.49
CA VAL A 117 -17.01 38.57 -27.09
C VAL A 117 -16.03 37.39 -27.04
N THR A 118 -14.79 37.68 -26.71
CA THR A 118 -13.67 36.72 -26.70
C THR A 118 -13.94 35.49 -25.88
N GLU A 119 -14.57 35.65 -24.71
CA GLU A 119 -14.93 34.53 -23.81
C GLU A 119 -15.92 33.56 -24.48
N VAL A 120 -16.93 34.10 -25.20
CA VAL A 120 -17.92 33.30 -25.93
C VAL A 120 -17.26 32.54 -27.07
N GLN A 121 -16.39 33.21 -27.82
CA GLN A 121 -15.66 32.60 -28.95
C GLN A 121 -14.72 31.48 -28.44
N ALA A 122 -13.97 31.72 -27.34
CA ALA A 122 -13.08 30.73 -26.76
C ALA A 122 -13.85 29.50 -26.24
N THR A 123 -15.03 29.70 -25.62
CA THR A 123 -15.88 28.61 -25.16
C THR A 123 -16.44 27.83 -26.35
N TRP A 124 -16.87 28.49 -27.40
CA TRP A 124 -17.34 27.83 -28.62
C TRP A 124 -16.26 26.93 -29.23
N GLN A 125 -15.01 27.41 -29.35
CA GLN A 125 -13.88 26.61 -29.82
C GLN A 125 -13.65 25.36 -28.96
N ALA A 126 -13.87 25.45 -27.64
CA ALA A 126 -13.77 24.32 -26.74
C ALA A 126 -14.95 23.35 -26.90
N VAL A 127 -16.18 23.85 -27.05
CA VAL A 127 -17.40 23.07 -27.27
C VAL A 127 -17.33 22.23 -28.53
N GLN A 128 -16.75 22.79 -29.60
CA GLN A 128 -16.53 22.07 -30.88
C GLN A 128 -15.72 20.77 -30.71
N LYS A 129 -14.99 20.58 -29.59
CA LYS A 129 -14.25 19.34 -29.29
C LYS A 129 -15.11 18.25 -28.70
N ILE A 130 -16.36 18.51 -28.32
CA ILE A 130 -17.25 17.52 -27.68
C ILE A 130 -17.38 16.22 -28.49
N PRO A 131 -17.55 16.24 -29.83
CA PRO A 131 -17.58 14.98 -30.60
C PRO A 131 -16.31 14.14 -30.44
N THR A 132 -15.14 14.77 -30.48
CA THR A 132 -13.86 14.09 -30.27
C THR A 132 -13.76 13.53 -28.85
N ILE A 133 -14.17 14.30 -27.83
CA ILE A 133 -14.22 13.85 -26.45
C ILE A 133 -15.13 12.64 -26.30
N SER A 134 -16.31 12.66 -26.93
CA SER A 134 -17.24 11.52 -26.89
C SER A 134 -16.68 10.27 -27.55
N ALA A 135 -15.92 10.41 -28.63
CA ALA A 135 -15.22 9.29 -29.28
C ALA A 135 -14.14 8.69 -28.35
N LEU A 136 -13.31 9.53 -27.72
CA LEU A 136 -12.32 9.10 -26.73
C LEU A 136 -12.97 8.41 -25.53
N MET A 137 -14.09 8.93 -25.02
CA MET A 137 -14.82 8.28 -23.93
C MET A 137 -15.33 6.89 -24.31
N SER A 138 -15.81 6.72 -25.56
CA SER A 138 -16.24 5.42 -26.08
C SER A 138 -15.07 4.45 -26.23
N GLU A 139 -13.90 4.91 -26.66
CA GLU A 139 -12.67 4.12 -26.74
C GLU A 139 -12.19 3.69 -25.36
N ALA A 140 -12.22 4.60 -24.39
CA ALA A 140 -11.88 4.30 -23.00
C ALA A 140 -12.82 3.23 -22.40
N ASP A 141 -14.11 3.29 -22.70
CA ASP A 141 -15.10 2.30 -22.25
C ASP A 141 -14.83 0.91 -22.84
N ILE A 142 -14.33 0.82 -24.07
CA ILE A 142 -13.87 -0.43 -24.68
C ILE A 142 -12.63 -0.97 -23.95
N ALA A 143 -11.65 -0.09 -23.69
CA ALA A 143 -10.44 -0.46 -22.97
C ALA A 143 -10.73 -0.92 -21.54
N GLU A 144 -11.63 -0.24 -20.83
CA GLU A 144 -12.07 -0.62 -19.49
C GLU A 144 -12.75 -2.00 -19.47
N ARG A 145 -13.68 -2.24 -20.39
CA ARG A 145 -14.31 -3.57 -20.55
C ARG A 145 -13.32 -4.67 -20.93
N GLY A 146 -12.23 -4.32 -21.62
CA GLY A 146 -11.12 -5.21 -21.92
C GLY A 146 -10.14 -5.41 -20.75
N GLY A 147 -10.38 -4.82 -19.58
CA GLY A 147 -9.50 -4.91 -18.41
C GLY A 147 -8.24 -4.06 -18.48
N GLN A 148 -8.13 -3.17 -19.48
CA GLN A 148 -6.96 -2.29 -19.71
C GLN A 148 -7.17 -0.95 -18.97
N LEU A 149 -7.22 -0.99 -17.64
CA LEU A 149 -7.61 0.18 -16.85
C LEU A 149 -6.64 1.36 -16.98
N GLU A 150 -5.34 1.13 -17.03
CA GLU A 150 -4.34 2.18 -17.21
C GLU A 150 -4.46 2.86 -18.58
N ASN A 151 -4.78 2.08 -19.62
CA ASN A 151 -5.05 2.61 -20.96
C ASN A 151 -6.33 3.45 -20.97
N ALA A 152 -7.41 2.93 -20.38
CA ALA A 152 -8.66 3.68 -20.21
C ALA A 152 -8.47 4.97 -19.43
N GLU A 153 -7.67 4.97 -18.35
CA GLU A 153 -7.33 6.17 -17.59
C GLU A 153 -6.58 7.20 -18.45
N SER A 154 -5.62 6.74 -19.25
CA SER A 154 -4.85 7.63 -20.14
C SER A 154 -5.72 8.32 -21.17
N ILE A 155 -6.62 7.56 -21.82
CA ILE A 155 -7.58 8.08 -22.81
C ILE A 155 -8.55 9.07 -22.16
N LEU A 156 -9.10 8.75 -20.99
CA LEU A 156 -10.02 9.66 -20.28
C LEU A 156 -9.33 10.92 -19.77
N ARG A 157 -8.05 10.85 -19.43
CA ARG A 157 -7.24 12.02 -19.07
C ARG A 157 -7.11 12.96 -20.25
N GLU A 158 -6.84 12.44 -21.44
CA GLU A 158 -6.81 13.22 -22.67
C GLU A 158 -8.17 13.86 -22.97
N ALA A 159 -9.25 13.07 -22.93
CA ALA A 159 -10.62 13.55 -23.12
C ALA A 159 -10.98 14.68 -22.15
N ALA A 160 -10.65 14.54 -20.86
CA ALA A 160 -10.91 15.53 -19.83
C ALA A 160 -10.07 16.81 -19.99
N ALA A 161 -8.87 16.70 -20.55
CA ALA A 161 -7.98 17.83 -20.82
C ALA A 161 -8.43 18.70 -22.01
N LEU A 162 -9.10 18.12 -23.00
CA LEU A 162 -9.57 18.83 -24.20
C LEU A 162 -10.59 19.94 -23.89
N PHE A 163 -11.48 19.72 -22.92
CA PHE A 163 -12.46 20.69 -22.46
C PHE A 163 -12.81 20.47 -20.98
N ARG A 164 -12.17 21.24 -20.09
CA ARG A 164 -12.31 21.07 -18.63
C ARG A 164 -13.72 21.32 -18.10
N ALA A 165 -14.52 22.18 -18.77
CA ALA A 165 -15.89 22.46 -18.36
C ALA A 165 -16.88 21.36 -18.80
N TRP A 166 -16.45 20.36 -19.56
CA TRP A 166 -17.30 19.25 -19.98
C TRP A 166 -17.39 18.19 -18.86
N THR A 167 -18.44 18.30 -18.05
CA THR A 167 -18.68 17.46 -16.86
C THR A 167 -18.62 15.97 -17.13
N PRO A 168 -19.20 15.40 -18.21
CA PRO A 168 -19.18 13.96 -18.44
C PRO A 168 -17.77 13.36 -18.51
N SER A 169 -16.82 14.01 -19.19
CA SER A 169 -15.44 13.52 -19.27
C SER A 169 -14.70 13.64 -17.93
N GLN A 170 -14.97 14.67 -17.13
CA GLN A 170 -14.40 14.83 -15.80
C GLN A 170 -14.85 13.72 -14.84
N ILE A 171 -16.15 13.42 -14.85
CA ILE A 171 -16.74 12.35 -14.03
C ILE A 171 -16.15 10.99 -14.45
N ALA A 172 -16.09 10.72 -15.76
CA ALA A 172 -15.53 9.46 -16.27
C ALA A 172 -14.07 9.30 -15.87
N TYR A 173 -13.26 10.36 -15.99
CA TYR A 173 -11.86 10.35 -15.59
C TYR A 173 -11.69 10.11 -14.07
N ALA A 174 -12.45 10.83 -13.24
CA ALA A 174 -12.40 10.64 -11.80
C ALA A 174 -12.79 9.22 -11.39
N ARG A 175 -13.81 8.63 -12.02
CA ARG A 175 -14.25 7.27 -11.77
C ARG A 175 -13.17 6.24 -12.11
N ILE A 176 -12.55 6.34 -13.28
CA ILE A 176 -11.52 5.38 -13.68
C ILE A 176 -10.27 5.48 -12.81
N GLN A 177 -9.86 6.69 -12.41
CA GLN A 177 -8.76 6.89 -11.47
C GLN A 177 -9.02 6.15 -10.15
N GLN A 178 -10.22 6.27 -9.60
CA GLN A 178 -10.58 5.55 -8.39
C GLN A 178 -10.52 4.03 -8.58
N THR A 179 -10.99 3.52 -9.72
CA THR A 179 -10.94 2.09 -10.06
C THR A 179 -9.51 1.58 -10.16
N VAL A 180 -8.61 2.32 -10.84
CA VAL A 180 -7.17 1.98 -10.95
C VAL A 180 -6.51 1.93 -9.58
N VAL A 181 -6.72 2.94 -8.74
CA VAL A 181 -6.18 2.99 -7.38
C VAL A 181 -6.66 1.80 -6.54
N GLN A 182 -7.95 1.47 -6.63
CA GLN A 182 -8.53 0.33 -5.91
C GLN A 182 -7.94 -1.00 -6.39
N GLN A 183 -7.78 -1.19 -7.70
CA GLN A 183 -7.16 -2.39 -8.25
C GLN A 183 -5.70 -2.53 -7.82
N GLN A 184 -4.92 -1.45 -7.84
CA GLN A 184 -3.53 -1.44 -7.39
C GLN A 184 -3.42 -1.77 -5.89
N PHE A 185 -4.34 -1.26 -5.08
CA PHE A 185 -4.43 -1.62 -3.67
C PHE A 185 -4.70 -3.11 -3.49
N GLN A 186 -5.73 -3.65 -4.14
CA GLN A 186 -6.10 -5.07 -4.05
C GLN A 186 -4.96 -5.99 -4.54
N SER A 187 -4.31 -5.64 -5.64
CA SER A 187 -3.17 -6.40 -6.18
C SER A 187 -1.99 -6.40 -5.19
N SER A 188 -1.71 -5.26 -4.56
CA SER A 188 -0.66 -5.16 -3.55
C SER A 188 -0.99 -5.98 -2.30
N MET A 189 -2.25 -5.95 -1.83
CA MET A 189 -2.72 -6.78 -0.71
C MET A 189 -2.64 -8.27 -1.03
N SER A 190 -3.09 -8.69 -2.21
CA SER A 190 -3.03 -10.09 -2.65
C SER A 190 -1.59 -10.59 -2.70
N LEU A 191 -0.68 -9.82 -3.30
CA LEU A 191 0.75 -10.15 -3.33
C LEU A 191 1.32 -10.27 -1.90
N GLY A 192 0.93 -9.36 -1.00
CA GLY A 192 1.36 -9.39 0.40
C GLY A 192 0.95 -10.67 1.12
N PHE A 193 -0.31 -11.09 0.99
CA PHE A 193 -0.80 -12.32 1.62
C PHE A 193 -0.21 -13.59 0.97
N THR A 194 -0.05 -13.61 -0.35
CA THR A 194 0.62 -14.74 -1.03
C THR A 194 2.05 -14.89 -0.54
N ALA A 195 2.82 -13.79 -0.51
CA ALA A 195 4.19 -13.81 -0.03
C ALA A 195 4.30 -14.18 1.46
N LEU A 196 3.33 -13.76 2.29
CA LEU A 196 3.26 -14.18 3.70
C LEU A 196 3.02 -15.68 3.84
N ALA A 197 2.12 -16.25 3.04
CA ALA A 197 1.86 -17.69 3.02
C ALA A 197 3.07 -18.51 2.56
N GLU A 198 3.90 -17.94 1.68
CA GLU A 198 5.15 -18.53 1.20
C GLU A 198 6.35 -18.23 2.12
N GLU A 199 6.13 -17.63 3.30
CA GLU A 199 7.16 -17.20 4.24
C GLU A 199 8.21 -16.21 3.64
N SER A 200 7.87 -15.60 2.51
CA SER A 200 8.68 -14.59 1.82
C SER A 200 8.45 -13.20 2.44
N TYR A 201 8.85 -13.03 3.70
CA TYR A 201 8.49 -11.87 4.52
C TYR A 201 8.91 -10.53 3.94
N ASP A 202 10.08 -10.42 3.31
CA ASP A 202 10.55 -9.17 2.70
C ASP A 202 9.67 -8.74 1.52
N VAL A 203 9.15 -9.70 0.75
CA VAL A 203 8.22 -9.44 -0.34
C VAL A 203 6.87 -9.01 0.22
N ALA A 204 6.38 -9.70 1.26
CA ALA A 204 5.13 -9.37 1.94
C ALA A 204 5.15 -7.95 2.52
N ILE A 205 6.25 -7.57 3.22
CA ILE A 205 6.42 -6.22 3.78
C ILE A 205 6.32 -5.18 2.67
N ARG A 206 7.11 -5.31 1.60
CA ARG A 206 7.09 -4.35 0.49
C ARG A 206 5.72 -4.23 -0.17
N ALA A 207 5.00 -5.34 -0.29
CA ALA A 207 3.66 -5.37 -0.87
C ALA A 207 2.64 -4.65 0.02
N PHE A 208 2.60 -4.94 1.33
CA PHE A 208 1.72 -4.26 2.29
C PHE A 208 2.09 -2.77 2.47
N GLU A 209 3.37 -2.41 2.45
CA GLU A 209 3.79 -1.01 2.47
C GLU A 209 3.35 -0.26 1.22
N ARG A 210 3.37 -0.92 0.04
CA ARG A 210 2.82 -0.34 -1.19
C ARG A 210 1.32 -0.11 -1.04
N ALA A 211 0.57 -1.09 -0.53
CA ALA A 211 -0.85 -0.96 -0.27
C ALA A 211 -1.14 0.20 0.72
N ALA A 212 -0.38 0.32 1.79
CA ALA A 212 -0.50 1.41 2.77
C ALA A 212 -0.21 2.81 2.19
N ARG A 213 0.68 2.90 1.19
CA ARG A 213 0.92 4.16 0.46
C ARG A 213 -0.23 4.52 -0.49
N ILE A 214 -0.87 3.51 -1.10
CA ILE A 214 -2.02 3.71 -1.99
C ILE A 214 -3.25 4.18 -1.19
N ASP A 215 -3.56 3.51 -0.08
CA ASP A 215 -4.62 3.93 0.83
C ASP A 215 -4.12 3.97 2.29
N PRO A 216 -3.66 5.14 2.76
CA PRO A 216 -3.17 5.29 4.13
C PRO A 216 -4.24 5.13 5.22
N LYS A 217 -5.52 5.20 4.86
CA LYS A 217 -6.65 5.06 5.79
C LYS A 217 -7.08 3.60 5.96
N ALA A 218 -6.77 2.73 5.02
CA ALA A 218 -7.10 1.33 5.11
C ALA A 218 -6.31 0.65 6.24
N SER A 219 -6.99 0.06 7.21
CA SER A 219 -6.35 -0.71 8.30
C SER A 219 -5.74 -2.01 7.78
N ALA A 220 -6.33 -2.60 6.75
CA ALA A 220 -5.96 -3.92 6.23
C ALA A 220 -4.46 -4.07 5.89
N ALA A 221 -3.83 -3.02 5.33
CA ALA A 221 -2.41 -3.05 5.02
C ALA A 221 -1.53 -3.04 6.29
N ARG A 222 -1.95 -2.30 7.32
CA ARG A 222 -1.28 -2.29 8.63
C ARG A 222 -1.45 -3.62 9.36
N ASP A 223 -2.66 -4.19 9.30
CA ASP A 223 -2.95 -5.51 9.87
C ASP A 223 -2.12 -6.59 9.18
N GLY A 224 -1.93 -6.49 7.85
CA GLY A 224 -1.04 -7.36 7.09
C GLY A 224 0.42 -7.26 7.54
N LEU A 225 0.94 -6.04 7.76
CA LEU A 225 2.30 -5.84 8.28
C LEU A 225 2.47 -6.41 9.69
N GLU A 226 1.46 -6.27 10.54
CA GLU A 226 1.49 -6.88 11.87
C GLU A 226 1.49 -8.41 11.80
N GLN A 227 0.71 -9.01 10.90
CA GLN A 227 0.74 -10.46 10.67
C GLN A 227 2.13 -10.94 10.23
N VAL A 228 2.82 -10.18 9.35
CA VAL A 228 4.20 -10.49 8.96
C VAL A 228 5.13 -10.46 10.16
N ARG A 229 5.06 -9.43 11.01
CA ARG A 229 5.87 -9.34 12.23
C ARG A 229 5.65 -10.51 13.17
N GLN A 230 4.38 -10.91 13.36
CA GLN A 230 4.03 -12.07 14.20
C GLN A 230 4.57 -13.38 13.60
N ALA A 231 4.50 -13.54 12.28
CA ALA A 231 5.05 -14.70 11.60
C ALA A 231 6.59 -14.78 11.72
N GLN A 232 7.29 -13.66 11.50
CA GLN A 232 8.75 -13.55 11.67
C GLN A 232 9.16 -13.86 13.12
N LEU A 233 8.45 -13.31 14.10
CA LEU A 233 8.71 -13.57 15.51
C LEU A 233 8.53 -15.05 15.84
N LYS A 234 7.46 -15.67 15.36
CA LYS A 234 7.21 -17.11 15.53
C LYS A 234 8.33 -17.95 14.92
N GLN A 235 8.77 -17.64 13.72
CA GLN A 235 9.88 -18.33 13.05
C GLN A 235 11.19 -18.18 13.84
N GLN A 236 11.49 -16.97 14.32
CA GLN A 236 12.68 -16.71 15.14
C GLN A 236 12.67 -17.52 16.43
N ILE A 237 11.54 -17.56 17.14
CA ILE A 237 11.39 -18.37 18.35
C ILE A 237 11.60 -19.85 18.03
N GLN A 238 11.01 -20.36 16.95
CA GLN A 238 11.16 -21.75 16.53
C GLN A 238 12.62 -22.10 16.20
N SER A 239 13.35 -21.22 15.52
CA SER A 239 14.78 -21.39 15.27
C SER A 239 15.59 -21.45 16.56
N LEU A 240 15.34 -20.54 17.50
CA LEU A 240 15.98 -20.56 18.82
C LEU A 240 15.70 -21.86 19.59
N PHE A 241 14.48 -22.40 19.52
CA PHE A 241 14.16 -23.69 20.14
C PHE A 241 14.98 -24.83 19.53
N ILE A 242 15.12 -24.89 18.21
CA ILE A 242 15.92 -25.90 17.51
C ILE A 242 17.39 -25.79 17.93
N ASP A 243 17.94 -24.60 18.04
CA ASP A 243 19.34 -24.38 18.40
C ASP A 243 19.59 -24.70 19.88
N ALA A 244 18.68 -24.33 20.77
CA ALA A 244 18.74 -24.73 22.19
C ALA A 244 18.70 -26.25 22.33
N GLN A 245 17.83 -26.95 21.61
CA GLN A 245 17.72 -28.39 21.62
C GLN A 245 18.99 -29.11 21.10
N LYS A 246 19.62 -28.54 20.04
CA LYS A 246 20.93 -29.02 19.58
C LYS A 246 22.02 -28.86 20.64
N ALA A 247 22.04 -27.71 21.33
CA ALA A 247 22.98 -27.48 22.44
C ALA A 247 22.74 -28.43 23.62
N GLU A 248 21.48 -28.69 24.00
CA GLU A 248 21.11 -29.68 25.02
C GLU A 248 21.63 -31.07 24.64
N THR A 249 21.35 -31.52 23.42
CA THR A 249 21.77 -32.86 22.95
C THR A 249 23.29 -33.02 22.97
N ALA A 250 24.03 -31.93 22.69
CA ALA A 250 25.49 -31.89 22.76
C ALA A 250 26.06 -31.73 24.18
N GLY A 251 25.19 -31.64 25.23
CA GLY A 251 25.63 -31.39 26.60
C GLY A 251 26.12 -29.97 26.90
N ARG A 252 25.89 -29.05 25.97
CA ARG A 252 26.29 -27.62 26.10
C ARG A 252 25.21 -26.83 26.86
N TRP A 253 24.97 -27.23 28.13
CA TRP A 253 23.85 -26.75 28.92
C TRP A 253 23.81 -25.23 29.12
N ARG A 254 24.98 -24.59 29.30
CA ARG A 254 25.05 -23.12 29.47
C ARG A 254 24.63 -22.39 28.20
N GLU A 255 25.05 -22.90 27.04
CA GLU A 255 24.64 -22.37 25.75
C GLU A 255 23.14 -22.56 25.53
N ALA A 256 22.62 -23.77 25.77
CA ALA A 256 21.19 -24.03 25.69
C ALA A 256 20.36 -23.08 26.56
N LYS A 257 20.81 -22.85 27.82
CA LYS A 257 20.17 -21.89 28.73
C LYS A 257 20.11 -20.49 28.13
N THR A 258 21.24 -19.97 27.62
CA THR A 258 21.30 -18.62 27.02
C THR A 258 20.33 -18.49 25.86
N VAL A 259 20.26 -19.51 24.99
CA VAL A 259 19.34 -19.50 23.85
C VAL A 259 17.88 -19.53 24.29
N TYR A 260 17.52 -20.34 25.32
CA TYR A 260 16.15 -20.32 25.86
C TYR A 260 15.81 -19.02 26.58
N GLU A 261 16.76 -18.39 27.26
CA GLU A 261 16.55 -17.06 27.87
C GLU A 261 16.32 -15.99 26.79
N THR A 262 17.02 -16.07 25.67
CA THR A 262 16.76 -15.22 24.49
C THR A 262 15.36 -15.44 23.94
N ALA A 263 14.94 -16.70 23.76
CA ALA A 263 13.59 -17.03 23.30
C ALA A 263 12.52 -16.51 24.31
N ARG A 264 12.77 -16.59 25.62
CA ARG A 264 11.89 -16.06 26.67
C ARG A 264 11.76 -14.55 26.60
N SER A 265 12.85 -13.82 26.29
CA SER A 265 12.79 -12.37 26.16
C SER A 265 11.91 -11.92 24.99
N LEU A 266 11.83 -12.73 23.92
CA LEU A 266 10.98 -12.49 22.76
C LEU A 266 9.52 -12.89 22.98
N ALA A 267 9.29 -13.93 23.83
CA ALA A 267 7.97 -14.46 24.12
C ALA A 267 7.80 -14.77 25.62
N PRO A 268 7.59 -13.77 26.47
CA PRO A 268 7.53 -13.93 27.94
C PRO A 268 6.40 -14.85 28.42
N ASN A 269 5.35 -15.02 27.62
CA ASN A 269 4.13 -15.77 27.97
C ASN A 269 4.21 -17.28 27.65
N LEU A 270 5.36 -17.78 27.15
CA LEU A 270 5.55 -19.21 26.93
C LEU A 270 5.94 -19.91 28.23
N ASN A 271 4.93 -20.40 28.92
CA ASN A 271 5.11 -21.06 30.24
C ASN A 271 6.08 -22.28 30.22
N ASP A 272 6.12 -23.02 29.11
CA ASP A 272 7.01 -24.18 28.95
C ASP A 272 8.49 -23.81 28.97
N LEU A 273 8.86 -22.56 28.63
CA LEU A 273 10.25 -22.09 28.64
C LEU A 273 10.82 -22.02 30.07
N MET A 274 10.01 -21.59 31.03
CA MET A 274 10.46 -21.54 32.43
C MET A 274 10.84 -22.92 32.95
N ALA A 275 9.96 -23.91 32.76
CA ALA A 275 10.22 -25.28 33.16
C ALA A 275 11.47 -25.88 32.50
N ARG A 276 11.70 -25.56 31.19
CA ARG A 276 12.91 -26.00 30.50
C ARG A 276 14.17 -25.34 31.03
N ILE A 277 14.16 -24.04 31.30
CA ILE A 277 15.29 -23.29 31.87
C ILE A 277 15.63 -23.86 33.27
N GLU A 278 14.62 -24.15 34.12
CA GLU A 278 14.81 -24.76 35.42
C GLU A 278 15.44 -26.15 35.30
N ALA A 279 14.95 -26.99 34.39
CA ALA A 279 15.53 -28.31 34.15
C ALA A 279 16.99 -28.24 33.67
N ILE A 280 17.33 -27.25 32.85
CA ILE A 280 18.71 -27.02 32.37
C ILE A 280 19.59 -26.51 33.50
N ASN A 281 19.09 -25.62 34.37
CA ASN A 281 19.85 -25.15 35.54
C ASN A 281 20.20 -26.32 36.44
N ALA A 282 19.25 -27.21 36.73
CA ALA A 282 19.54 -28.43 37.50
C ALA A 282 20.64 -29.28 36.85
N ARG A 283 20.64 -29.45 35.53
CA ARG A 283 21.71 -30.16 34.79
C ARG A 283 23.07 -29.48 34.90
N ILE A 284 23.11 -28.14 34.85
CA ILE A 284 24.33 -27.35 35.02
C ILE A 284 24.91 -27.52 36.40
N GLU A 285 24.07 -27.53 37.46
CA GLU A 285 24.48 -27.75 38.82
C GLU A 285 25.05 -29.16 39.01
N LEU A 286 24.37 -30.20 38.48
CA LEU A 286 24.88 -31.57 38.52
C LEU A 286 26.19 -31.76 37.77
N ALA A 287 26.33 -31.14 36.59
CA ALA A 287 27.58 -31.17 35.83
C ALA A 287 28.74 -30.46 36.54
N THR A 288 28.43 -29.36 37.23
CA THR A 288 29.41 -28.62 38.03
C THR A 288 29.85 -29.45 39.26
N ALA A 289 28.92 -30.03 39.99
CA ALA A 289 29.22 -30.91 41.13
C ALA A 289 30.02 -32.15 40.71
N LEU A 290 29.65 -32.77 39.57
CA LEU A 290 30.41 -33.89 38.99
C LEU A 290 31.84 -33.50 38.65
N THR A 291 32.02 -32.33 38.05
CA THR A 291 33.34 -31.79 37.69
C THR A 291 34.23 -31.63 38.91
N GLN A 292 33.70 -31.02 39.98
CA GLN A 292 34.42 -30.83 41.24
C GLN A 292 34.89 -32.15 41.87
N ILE A 293 34.07 -33.19 41.84
CA ILE A 293 34.44 -34.51 42.37
C ILE A 293 35.49 -35.20 41.49
N LEU A 294 35.39 -35.08 40.15
CA LEU A 294 36.33 -35.70 39.23
C LEU A 294 37.71 -35.02 39.25
N GLU A 295 37.76 -33.72 39.54
CA GLU A 295 38.99 -32.91 39.63
C GLU A 295 39.74 -33.21 40.98
N ASP A 296 39.04 -33.45 42.06
CA ASP A 296 39.62 -33.77 43.37
C ASP A 296 38.93 -34.97 44.04
N PRO A 297 39.21 -36.21 43.60
CA PRO A 297 38.65 -37.42 44.17
C PRO A 297 39.03 -37.65 45.65
N ALA A 298 40.08 -36.99 46.15
CA ALA A 298 40.53 -37.14 47.55
C ALA A 298 39.49 -36.61 48.54
N ARG A 299 38.57 -35.75 48.11
CA ARG A 299 37.40 -35.30 48.93
C ARG A 299 36.50 -36.44 49.36
N LEU A 300 36.45 -37.54 48.63
CA LEU A 300 35.64 -38.71 48.92
C LEU A 300 36.12 -39.54 50.15
N GLN A 301 37.22 -39.12 50.78
CA GLN A 301 37.63 -39.69 52.06
C GLN A 301 36.69 -39.32 53.22
N SER A 302 35.99 -38.19 53.11
CA SER A 302 34.92 -37.78 54.04
C SER A 302 33.65 -38.54 53.77
N ASP A 303 33.00 -39.06 54.86
CA ASP A 303 31.68 -39.70 54.75
C ASP A 303 30.60 -38.80 54.13
N ALA A 304 30.64 -37.54 54.46
CA ALA A 304 29.67 -36.57 53.94
C ALA A 304 29.82 -36.40 52.42
N GLU A 305 31.05 -36.20 51.94
CA GLU A 305 31.35 -36.01 50.49
C GLU A 305 31.06 -37.32 49.73
N LEU A 306 31.41 -38.50 50.30
CA LEU A 306 31.13 -39.79 49.67
C LEU A 306 29.64 -40.03 49.48
N ASN A 307 28.84 -39.71 50.51
CA ASN A 307 27.37 -39.87 50.44
C ASN A 307 26.77 -38.87 49.45
N GLN A 308 27.27 -37.62 49.37
CA GLN A 308 26.85 -36.65 48.38
C GLN A 308 27.19 -37.12 46.95
N ALA A 309 28.39 -37.67 46.75
CA ALA A 309 28.78 -38.16 45.43
C ALA A 309 27.95 -39.41 44.99
N ARG A 310 27.57 -40.28 45.94
CA ARG A 310 26.63 -41.37 45.65
C ARG A 310 25.24 -40.87 45.28
N ALA A 311 24.73 -39.91 46.03
CA ALA A 311 23.42 -39.28 45.73
C ALA A 311 23.46 -38.61 44.37
N LEU A 312 24.56 -37.89 44.03
CA LEU A 312 24.77 -37.29 42.71
C LEU A 312 24.73 -38.34 41.59
N ALA A 313 25.43 -39.48 41.76
CA ALA A 313 25.42 -40.56 40.77
C ALA A 313 24.01 -41.13 40.55
N ILE A 314 23.24 -41.33 41.62
CA ILE A 314 21.85 -41.80 41.58
C ILE A 314 20.99 -40.77 40.83
N THR A 315 21.07 -39.49 41.22
CA THR A 315 20.32 -38.41 40.58
C THR A 315 20.59 -38.33 39.07
N ILE A 316 21.86 -38.35 38.66
CA ILE A 316 22.22 -38.32 37.24
C ILE A 316 21.66 -39.54 36.49
N SER A 317 21.72 -40.75 37.11
CA SER A 317 21.21 -41.98 36.48
C SER A 317 19.69 -41.99 36.26
N GLN A 318 18.96 -41.22 37.05
CA GLN A 318 17.49 -41.08 36.97
C GLN A 318 17.01 -39.96 36.07
N LEU A 319 17.92 -39.11 35.57
CA LEU A 319 17.54 -38.05 34.65
C LEU A 319 17.06 -38.59 33.30
N PRO A 320 16.01 -37.99 32.75
CA PRO A 320 15.60 -38.29 31.38
C PRO A 320 16.65 -37.79 30.36
N PRO A 321 16.84 -38.51 29.24
CA PRO A 321 17.69 -38.02 28.14
C PRO A 321 17.13 -36.71 27.54
N PRO A 322 17.96 -35.88 26.94
CA PRO A 322 19.39 -36.06 26.69
C PRO A 322 20.25 -35.75 27.90
N LEU A 323 21.30 -36.57 28.14
CA LEU A 323 22.23 -36.40 29.24
C LEU A 323 23.56 -35.71 28.84
N GLY A 324 23.80 -35.55 27.53
CA GLY A 324 25.03 -34.93 27.03
C GLY A 324 26.28 -35.59 27.60
N ASP A 325 27.24 -34.77 28.05
CA ASP A 325 28.51 -35.25 28.64
C ASP A 325 28.34 -35.93 30.02
N LEU A 326 27.24 -35.71 30.74
CA LEU A 326 26.95 -36.41 31.97
C LEU A 326 26.87 -37.92 31.76
N GLN A 327 26.38 -38.40 30.61
CA GLN A 327 26.30 -39.79 30.24
C GLN A 327 27.67 -40.46 30.15
N ALA A 328 28.66 -39.77 29.58
CA ALA A 328 30.02 -40.26 29.42
C ALA A 328 30.80 -40.23 30.76
N ARG A 329 30.52 -39.27 31.62
CA ARG A 329 31.23 -39.02 32.88
C ARG A 329 30.69 -39.79 34.07
N LEU A 330 29.43 -40.21 34.07
CA LEU A 330 28.82 -41.02 35.13
C LEU A 330 29.55 -42.34 35.37
N PRO A 331 29.96 -43.13 34.37
CA PRO A 331 30.76 -44.34 34.59
C PRO A 331 32.08 -44.07 35.28
N VAL A 332 32.70 -42.91 35.00
CA VAL A 332 33.98 -42.50 35.64
C VAL A 332 33.71 -42.25 37.13
N LEU A 333 32.67 -41.51 37.49
CA LEU A 333 32.24 -41.31 38.89
C LEU A 333 31.98 -42.64 39.57
N THR A 334 31.19 -43.51 38.94
CA THR A 334 30.84 -44.82 39.51
C THR A 334 32.10 -45.67 39.79
N ARG A 335 33.10 -45.62 38.91
CA ARG A 335 34.39 -46.30 39.13
C ARG A 335 35.14 -45.68 40.30
N ILE A 336 35.22 -44.35 40.40
CA ILE A 336 35.85 -43.68 41.53
C ILE A 336 35.15 -44.05 42.86
N LEU A 337 33.80 -44.05 42.89
CA LEU A 337 33.04 -44.41 44.05
C LEU A 337 33.25 -45.86 44.49
N SER A 338 33.47 -46.82 43.56
CA SER A 338 33.73 -48.22 43.87
C SER A 338 35.11 -48.46 44.51
N HIS A 339 36.05 -47.51 44.30
CA HIS A 339 37.41 -47.61 44.86
C HIS A 339 37.67 -46.59 45.98
N ALA A 340 36.77 -45.68 46.28
CA ALA A 340 36.97 -44.55 47.18
C ALA A 340 37.37 -44.94 48.61
N ARG A 341 37.02 -46.15 49.07
CA ARG A 341 37.38 -46.68 50.38
C ARG A 341 38.14 -48.00 50.25
N ARG A 342 38.71 -48.33 49.13
CA ARG A 342 39.54 -49.48 48.98
C ARG A 342 40.92 -49.13 49.50
N GLU A 343 41.30 -49.76 50.66
CA GLU A 343 42.65 -49.61 51.17
C GLU A 343 43.65 -50.19 50.20
N LEU A 344 44.70 -49.44 49.98
CA LEU A 344 45.88 -49.83 49.19
C LEU A 344 47.09 -49.82 50.06
N THR A 345 47.77 -50.94 50.09
CA THR A 345 49.05 -51.05 50.79
C THR A 345 50.16 -50.57 49.83
N LEU A 346 50.88 -49.51 50.22
CA LEU A 346 51.98 -48.94 49.49
C LEU A 346 53.25 -49.22 50.30
N THR A 347 54.24 -49.86 49.70
CA THR A 347 55.57 -50.03 50.26
C THR A 347 56.47 -48.87 49.86
N LEU A 348 56.99 -48.11 50.80
CA LEU A 348 57.93 -47.06 50.63
C LEU A 348 59.32 -47.54 51.02
N THR A 349 60.30 -47.35 50.15
CA THR A 349 61.71 -47.62 50.39
C THR A 349 62.53 -46.33 50.33
N SER A 350 63.52 -46.20 51.20
CA SER A 350 64.38 -45.05 51.27
C SER A 350 65.84 -45.46 51.66
N ASP A 351 66.74 -44.51 51.64
CA ASP A 351 68.16 -44.65 51.92
C ASP A 351 68.56 -44.73 53.44
N ALA A 352 67.53 -44.75 54.32
CA ALA A 352 67.69 -44.64 55.73
C ALA A 352 68.36 -43.37 56.30
N GLN A 353 68.65 -42.40 55.41
CA GLN A 353 69.26 -41.11 55.79
C GLN A 353 68.25 -39.94 55.60
N THR A 354 67.31 -40.12 54.74
CA THR A 354 66.29 -39.10 54.43
C THR A 354 65.05 -39.26 55.34
N THR A 355 64.63 -38.16 55.99
CA THR A 355 63.42 -38.11 56.76
C THR A 355 62.20 -38.00 55.82
N ILE A 356 61.30 -38.97 55.86
CA ILE A 356 60.09 -39.02 55.09
C ILE A 356 58.91 -38.55 55.92
N THR A 357 58.14 -37.65 55.38
CA THR A 357 56.87 -37.22 55.92
C THR A 357 55.79 -37.28 54.83
N VAL A 358 54.78 -38.09 55.03
CA VAL A 358 53.64 -38.12 54.09
C VAL A 358 52.58 -37.13 54.59
N LEU A 359 52.52 -36.00 53.88
CA LEU A 359 51.50 -34.97 54.15
C LEU A 359 50.11 -35.53 53.94
N ARG A 360 49.10 -35.10 54.70
CA ARG A 360 47.73 -35.58 54.80
C ARG A 360 47.47 -36.77 55.71
N LEU A 361 48.49 -37.42 56.25
CA LEU A 361 48.31 -38.44 57.29
C LEU A 361 48.48 -37.86 58.70
N GLY A 362 48.66 -36.55 58.83
CA GLY A 362 48.84 -35.95 60.18
C GLY A 362 50.06 -36.50 60.90
N GLU A 363 49.93 -36.83 62.18
CA GLU A 363 51.05 -37.39 62.96
C GLU A 363 51.51 -38.73 62.45
N ASP A 364 50.56 -39.58 61.98
CA ASP A 364 50.86 -40.93 61.44
C ASP A 364 51.69 -40.86 60.11
N GLY A 365 51.78 -39.69 59.46
CA GLY A 365 52.56 -39.48 58.26
C GLY A 365 54.01 -39.18 58.49
N ARG A 366 54.50 -39.02 59.75
CA ARG A 366 55.90 -38.78 60.09
C ARG A 366 56.62 -40.11 60.19
N LEU A 367 57.16 -40.59 59.11
CA LEU A 367 57.84 -41.90 59.06
C LEU A 367 59.31 -41.84 59.50
N GLY A 368 59.91 -40.68 59.65
CA GLY A 368 61.35 -40.54 59.99
C GLY A 368 62.27 -41.10 58.96
N GLN A 369 63.42 -41.54 59.36
CA GLN A 369 64.45 -42.21 58.50
C GLN A 369 64.06 -43.70 58.43
N ILE A 370 63.73 -44.19 57.25
CA ILE A 370 63.29 -45.58 57.01
C ILE A 370 64.09 -46.19 55.85
N THR A 371 64.28 -47.51 55.91
CA THR A 371 64.80 -48.30 54.80
C THR A 371 63.64 -48.85 53.98
N GLU A 372 62.57 -49.37 54.66
CA GLU A 372 61.35 -49.86 54.04
C GLU A 372 60.27 -49.77 55.07
N THR A 373 59.06 -49.36 54.63
CA THR A 373 57.85 -49.35 55.42
C THR A 373 56.62 -49.55 54.55
N SER A 374 55.55 -50.15 55.09
CA SER A 374 54.27 -50.31 54.40
C SER A 374 53.24 -49.37 55.01
N LEU A 375 52.62 -48.59 54.13
CA LEU A 375 51.52 -47.72 54.50
C LEU A 375 50.21 -48.20 53.86
N THR A 376 49.18 -48.22 54.65
CA THR A 376 47.82 -48.47 54.14
C THR A 376 47.13 -47.15 53.94
N LEU A 377 46.85 -46.85 52.68
CA LEU A 377 46.31 -45.56 52.25
C LEU A 377 45.00 -45.75 51.45
N PHE A 378 44.11 -44.81 51.59
CA PHE A 378 42.99 -44.70 50.66
C PHE A 378 43.40 -44.00 49.33
N PRO A 379 42.74 -44.28 48.21
CA PRO A 379 43.03 -43.59 46.97
C PRO A 379 42.94 -42.06 47.13
N GLY A 380 43.99 -41.33 46.71
CA GLY A 380 44.09 -39.90 46.87
C GLY A 380 45.44 -39.37 46.43
N ARG A 381 45.62 -38.04 46.49
CA ARG A 381 46.88 -37.37 46.24
C ARG A 381 47.56 -37.09 47.58
N TYR A 382 48.69 -37.66 47.74
CA TYR A 382 49.56 -37.49 48.92
C TYR A 382 50.84 -36.76 48.47
N VAL A 383 51.42 -35.96 49.34
CA VAL A 383 52.69 -35.25 49.09
C VAL A 383 53.66 -35.61 50.20
#